data_64982f5aa5b2d8463b52e60b6778b3e2
#
_entry.id   64982f5aa5b2d8463b52e60b6778b3e2
#
_cell.length_a   1.000
_cell.length_b   1.000
_cell.length_c   1.000
_cell.angle_alpha   90.00
_cell.angle_beta   90.00
_cell.angle_gamma   90.00
#
_symmetry.space_group_name_H-M   'P 1'
#
loop_
_entity.id
_entity.type
_entity.pdbx_description
1 polymer ?
#
loop_
_entity_poly.entity_id
_entity_poly.type
_entity_poly.pdbx_seq_one_letter_code
_entity_poly.pdbx_strand_id
1 'polypeptide(L)'
;MSNFYEQVGGEKFFADLVSQFYAVVATDPILRPMYPESDLQGAAQRLQWFLEQYWGGPDTYQENRGHPRLRMRHAQFPIDSQARDAWLSCMAAAVDGMEMDPVMREELWSYLEMAANSMVNQPD
;
A
#
# COMPACT_ATOMS: atom_id res chain seq x y z
N MET A 1 10.85 10.84 -21.02
CA MET A 1 9.87 11.46 -20.12
C MET A 1 9.88 10.75 -18.77
N SER A 2 9.86 11.52 -17.69
CA SER A 2 9.79 10.92 -16.36
C SER A 2 8.38 10.42 -16.07
N ASN A 3 8.30 9.27 -15.43
CA ASN A 3 7.03 8.68 -15.02
C ASN A 3 6.70 9.08 -13.57
N PHE A 4 5.58 8.59 -13.07
CA PHE A 4 5.16 8.90 -11.69
C PHE A 4 6.24 8.53 -10.68
N TYR A 5 6.80 7.33 -10.81
CA TYR A 5 7.85 6.85 -9.90
C TYR A 5 9.00 7.87 -9.79
N GLU A 6 9.51 8.32 -10.92
CA GLU A 6 10.63 9.26 -10.93
C GLU A 6 10.21 10.64 -10.40
N GLN A 7 9.02 11.09 -10.76
CA GLN A 7 8.56 12.44 -10.42
C GLN A 7 8.33 12.62 -8.91
N VAL A 8 7.91 11.57 -8.19
CA VAL A 8 7.67 11.68 -6.75
C VAL A 8 8.94 11.47 -5.93
N GLY A 9 10.03 11.01 -6.53
CA GLY A 9 11.29 10.82 -5.83
C GLY A 9 11.82 9.40 -5.79
N GLY A 10 11.21 8.48 -6.55
CA GLY A 10 11.72 7.12 -6.71
C GLY A 10 11.68 6.29 -5.44
N GLU A 11 12.68 5.44 -5.27
CA GLU A 11 12.75 4.49 -4.16
C GLU A 11 12.56 5.15 -2.79
N LYS A 12 13.20 6.29 -2.58
CA LYS A 12 13.14 6.97 -1.29
C LYS A 12 11.70 7.37 -0.94
N PHE A 13 10.96 7.89 -1.91
CA PHE A 13 9.56 8.27 -1.69
C PHE A 13 8.73 7.06 -1.24
N PHE A 14 8.84 5.94 -1.98
CA PHE A 14 8.03 4.76 -1.66
C PHE A 14 8.47 4.10 -0.36
N ALA A 15 9.78 4.09 -0.06
CA ALA A 15 10.27 3.58 1.20
C ALA A 15 9.70 4.40 2.38
N ASP A 16 9.74 5.72 2.27
CA ASP A 16 9.23 6.62 3.32
C ASP A 16 7.72 6.48 3.49
N LEU A 17 6.98 6.43 2.38
CA LEU A 17 5.52 6.27 2.41
C LEU A 17 5.13 4.97 3.14
N VAL A 18 5.73 3.87 2.74
CA VAL A 18 5.42 2.55 3.29
C VAL A 18 5.83 2.47 4.76
N SER A 19 6.98 3.06 5.12
CA SER A 19 7.43 3.11 6.51
C SER A 19 6.42 3.85 7.40
N GLN A 20 5.93 4.99 6.94
CA GLN A 20 4.93 5.76 7.69
C GLN A 20 3.61 5.01 7.80
N PHE A 21 3.19 4.33 6.71
CA PHE A 21 1.97 3.53 6.72
C PHE A 21 2.04 2.43 7.77
N TYR A 22 3.11 1.64 7.79
CA TYR A 22 3.21 0.52 8.73
C TYR A 22 3.48 0.97 10.17
N ALA A 23 4.03 2.17 10.37
CA ALA A 23 4.12 2.73 11.71
C ALA A 23 2.72 2.94 12.32
N VAL A 24 1.75 3.35 11.50
CA VAL A 24 0.36 3.51 11.94
C VAL A 24 -0.32 2.15 12.08
N VAL A 25 -0.12 1.24 11.11
CA VAL A 25 -0.68 -0.12 11.15
C VAL A 25 -0.29 -0.85 12.42
N ALA A 26 0.96 -0.68 12.88
CA ALA A 26 1.47 -1.36 14.05
C ALA A 26 0.64 -1.09 15.32
N THR A 27 -0.05 0.03 15.38
CA THR A 27 -0.87 0.42 16.53
C THR A 27 -2.36 0.41 16.22
N ASP A 28 -2.75 0.01 15.00
CA ASP A 28 -4.16 0.00 14.62
C ASP A 28 -4.82 -1.29 15.12
N PRO A 29 -5.90 -1.19 15.92
CA PRO A 29 -6.49 -2.36 16.53
C PRO A 29 -7.24 -3.27 15.53
N ILE A 30 -7.59 -2.74 14.36
CA ILE A 30 -8.28 -3.50 13.33
C ILE A 30 -7.28 -4.18 12.40
N LEU A 31 -6.28 -3.44 11.94
CA LEU A 31 -5.33 -3.95 10.93
C LEU A 31 -4.21 -4.80 11.53
N ARG A 32 -3.64 -4.41 12.67
CA ARG A 32 -2.48 -5.13 13.20
C ARG A 32 -2.71 -6.63 13.32
N PRO A 33 -3.87 -7.10 13.86
CA PRO A 33 -4.13 -8.53 13.97
C PRO A 33 -4.25 -9.27 12.65
N MET A 34 -4.49 -8.56 11.54
CA MET A 34 -4.63 -9.17 10.22
C MET A 34 -3.28 -9.53 9.59
N TYR A 35 -2.19 -9.01 10.12
CA TYR A 35 -0.85 -9.31 9.64
C TYR A 35 -0.24 -10.41 10.52
N PRO A 36 0.06 -11.60 9.94
CA PRO A 36 0.54 -12.72 10.74
C PRO A 36 1.97 -12.57 11.23
N GLU A 37 2.76 -11.71 10.59
CA GLU A 37 4.16 -11.53 10.95
C GLU A 37 4.30 -10.84 12.31
N SER A 38 5.26 -11.28 13.12
CA SER A 38 5.56 -10.63 14.39
C SER A 38 6.13 -9.22 14.18
N ASP A 39 6.87 -9.02 13.08
CA ASP A 39 7.27 -7.69 12.63
C ASP A 39 6.66 -7.42 11.26
N LEU A 40 6.52 -6.13 10.92
CA LEU A 40 5.88 -5.73 9.68
C LEU A 40 6.88 -5.43 8.56
N GLN A 41 8.17 -5.71 8.78
CA GLN A 41 9.20 -5.37 7.80
C GLN A 41 9.02 -6.10 6.48
N GLY A 42 8.69 -7.39 6.52
CA GLY A 42 8.42 -8.16 5.30
C GLY A 42 7.22 -7.62 4.54
N ALA A 43 6.14 -7.31 5.25
CA ALA A 43 4.95 -6.72 4.63
C ALA A 43 5.27 -5.37 4.01
N ALA A 44 6.04 -4.54 4.71
CA ALA A 44 6.45 -3.23 4.22
C ALA A 44 7.26 -3.36 2.92
N GLN A 45 8.19 -4.29 2.87
CA GLN A 45 9.01 -4.51 1.68
C GLN A 45 8.17 -4.95 0.49
N ARG A 46 7.21 -5.86 0.71
CA ARG A 46 6.34 -6.33 -0.37
C ARG A 46 5.45 -5.21 -0.92
N LEU A 47 4.90 -4.38 -0.04
CA LEU A 47 4.08 -3.25 -0.47
C LEU A 47 4.92 -2.22 -1.22
N GLN A 48 6.12 -1.91 -0.74
CA GLN A 48 7.03 -0.98 -1.41
C GLN A 48 7.34 -1.46 -2.82
N TRP A 49 7.75 -2.72 -2.97
CA TRP A 49 8.07 -3.29 -4.28
C TRP A 49 6.87 -3.25 -5.22
N PHE A 50 5.69 -3.58 -4.71
CA PHE A 50 4.49 -3.57 -5.53
C PHE A 50 4.15 -2.16 -6.02
N LEU A 51 4.17 -1.17 -5.12
CA LEU A 51 3.86 0.20 -5.51
C LEU A 51 4.89 0.77 -6.48
N GLU A 52 6.17 0.49 -6.26
CA GLU A 52 7.22 0.93 -7.18
C GLU A 52 6.99 0.36 -8.58
N GLN A 53 6.72 -0.94 -8.68
CA GLN A 53 6.47 -1.57 -9.96
C GLN A 53 5.22 -0.99 -10.63
N TYR A 54 4.14 -0.81 -9.89
CA TYR A 54 2.91 -0.27 -10.44
C TYR A 54 3.12 1.12 -11.04
N TRP A 55 3.91 1.95 -10.38
CA TRP A 55 4.09 3.34 -10.78
C TRP A 55 5.28 3.56 -11.73
N GLY A 56 5.85 2.50 -12.29
CA GLY A 56 6.86 2.61 -13.33
C GLY A 56 8.29 2.45 -12.86
N GLY A 57 8.51 2.00 -11.63
CA GLY A 57 9.83 1.68 -11.10
C GLY A 57 10.27 0.26 -11.46
N PRO A 58 11.25 -0.28 -10.71
CA PRO A 58 11.78 -1.62 -10.98
C PRO A 58 10.74 -2.72 -10.83
N ASP A 59 10.93 -3.83 -11.55
CA ASP A 59 10.07 -5.01 -11.51
C ASP A 59 10.43 -5.95 -10.35
N THR A 60 10.94 -5.41 -9.25
CA THR A 60 11.45 -6.21 -8.13
C THR A 60 10.37 -7.13 -7.55
N TYR A 61 9.13 -6.64 -7.44
CA TYR A 61 8.03 -7.47 -6.93
C TYR A 61 7.83 -8.70 -7.79
N GLN A 62 7.70 -8.50 -9.10
CA GLN A 62 7.44 -9.59 -10.04
C GLN A 62 8.59 -10.59 -10.09
N GLU A 63 9.84 -10.09 -10.02
CA GLU A 63 11.03 -10.95 -10.00
C GLU A 63 11.07 -11.88 -8.79
N ASN A 64 10.58 -11.41 -7.65
CA ASN A 64 10.63 -12.17 -6.40
C ASN A 64 9.36 -12.92 -6.08
N ARG A 65 8.20 -12.44 -6.52
CA ARG A 65 6.91 -13.00 -6.12
C ARG A 65 5.98 -13.36 -7.27
N GLY A 66 6.38 -13.08 -8.51
CA GLY A 66 5.54 -13.30 -9.68
C GLY A 66 4.46 -12.24 -9.84
N HIS A 67 3.42 -12.54 -10.59
CA HIS A 67 2.32 -11.61 -10.84
C HIS A 67 1.65 -11.22 -9.52
N PRO A 68 1.30 -9.92 -9.32
CA PRO A 68 0.71 -9.46 -8.06
C PRO A 68 -0.55 -10.22 -7.62
N ARG A 69 -1.53 -10.40 -8.49
CA ARG A 69 -2.78 -11.14 -8.19
C ARG A 69 -3.33 -10.76 -6.81
N LEU A 70 -3.52 -9.47 -6.58
CA LEU A 70 -3.81 -8.95 -5.24
C LEU A 70 -5.04 -9.57 -4.60
N ARG A 71 -6.16 -9.70 -5.34
CA ARG A 71 -7.38 -10.26 -4.77
C ARG A 71 -7.19 -11.72 -4.34
N MET A 72 -6.47 -12.49 -5.16
CA MET A 72 -6.21 -13.89 -4.85
C MET A 72 -5.32 -14.02 -3.60
N ARG A 73 -4.29 -13.18 -3.49
CA ARG A 73 -3.38 -13.20 -2.34
C ARG A 73 -4.06 -12.77 -1.04
N HIS A 74 -5.15 -11.99 -1.14
CA HIS A 74 -5.89 -11.53 0.03
C HIS A 74 -7.13 -12.39 0.32
N ALA A 75 -7.45 -13.36 -0.52
CA ALA A 75 -8.66 -14.17 -0.38
C ALA A 75 -8.75 -14.92 0.95
N GLN A 76 -7.61 -15.28 1.54
CA GLN A 76 -7.56 -15.99 2.82
C GLN A 76 -7.79 -15.07 4.02
N PHE A 77 -7.79 -13.77 3.84
CA PHE A 77 -8.01 -12.80 4.91
C PHE A 77 -9.42 -12.25 4.83
N PRO A 78 -10.16 -12.17 5.96
CA PRO A 78 -11.52 -11.60 5.93
C PRO A 78 -11.42 -10.06 5.88
N ILE A 79 -11.70 -9.50 4.71
CA ILE A 79 -11.65 -8.05 4.49
C ILE A 79 -13.05 -7.52 4.25
N ASP A 80 -13.60 -6.84 5.25
CA ASP A 80 -14.90 -6.17 5.16
C ASP A 80 -14.68 -4.66 4.98
N SER A 81 -15.76 -3.90 4.98
CA SER A 81 -15.64 -2.45 4.81
C SER A 81 -14.93 -1.79 5.98
N GLN A 82 -15.01 -2.35 7.20
CA GLN A 82 -14.31 -1.82 8.36
C GLN A 82 -12.78 -1.96 8.19
N ALA A 83 -12.32 -3.14 7.71
CA ALA A 83 -10.90 -3.36 7.46
C ALA A 83 -10.40 -2.44 6.33
N ARG A 84 -11.19 -2.29 5.27
CA ARG A 84 -10.88 -1.37 4.18
C ARG A 84 -10.75 0.06 4.69
N ASP A 85 -11.70 0.52 5.50
CA ASP A 85 -11.68 1.89 6.01
C ASP A 85 -10.49 2.12 6.93
N ALA A 86 -10.13 1.13 7.75
CA ALA A 86 -8.94 1.20 8.61
C ALA A 86 -7.67 1.32 7.77
N TRP A 87 -7.57 0.52 6.70
CA TRP A 87 -6.42 0.58 5.79
C TRP A 87 -6.29 1.96 5.14
N LEU A 88 -7.41 2.49 4.64
CA LEU A 88 -7.41 3.81 4.01
C LEU A 88 -7.08 4.92 5.01
N SER A 89 -7.54 4.80 6.25
CA SER A 89 -7.22 5.76 7.30
C SER A 89 -5.71 5.76 7.61
N CYS A 90 -5.11 4.59 7.72
CA CYS A 90 -3.67 4.47 7.94
C CYS A 90 -2.88 5.02 6.75
N MET A 91 -3.34 4.73 5.54
CA MET A 91 -2.68 5.22 4.33
C MET A 91 -2.84 6.74 4.17
N ALA A 92 -3.99 7.30 4.53
CA ALA A 92 -4.20 8.74 4.50
C ALA A 92 -3.21 9.46 5.42
N ALA A 93 -2.99 8.92 6.62
CA ALA A 93 -2.01 9.49 7.54
C ALA A 93 -0.60 9.46 6.94
N ALA A 94 -0.25 8.35 6.27
CA ALA A 94 1.06 8.24 5.62
C ALA A 94 1.21 9.22 4.47
N VAL A 95 0.20 9.31 3.61
CA VAL A 95 0.22 10.23 2.45
C VAL A 95 0.30 11.68 2.92
N ASP A 96 -0.43 12.02 4.00
CA ASP A 96 -0.39 13.38 4.56
C ASP A 96 0.99 13.76 5.09
N GLY A 97 1.80 12.79 5.45
CA GLY A 97 3.17 13.03 5.91
C GLY A 97 4.17 13.19 4.78
N MET A 98 3.76 13.02 3.53
CA MET A 98 4.66 13.11 2.39
C MET A 98 4.48 14.43 1.65
N GLU A 99 5.59 14.97 1.15
CA GLU A 99 5.56 16.16 0.30
C GLU A 99 5.46 15.70 -1.15
N MET A 100 4.42 16.18 -1.85
CA MET A 100 4.25 15.90 -3.27
C MET A 100 3.30 16.91 -3.89
N ASP A 101 3.35 17.00 -5.21
CA ASP A 101 2.45 17.84 -5.98
C ASP A 101 1.00 17.41 -5.75
N PRO A 102 0.05 18.34 -5.54
CA PRO A 102 -1.35 18.00 -5.29
C PRO A 102 -2.00 17.14 -6.37
N VAL A 103 -1.64 17.32 -7.64
CA VAL A 103 -2.18 16.52 -8.73
C VAL A 103 -1.69 15.07 -8.61
N MET A 104 -0.43 14.88 -8.29
CA MET A 104 0.14 13.55 -8.09
C MET A 104 -0.43 12.88 -6.85
N ARG A 105 -0.67 13.65 -5.79
CA ARG A 105 -1.30 13.14 -4.58
C ARG A 105 -2.70 12.60 -4.88
N GLU A 106 -3.48 13.33 -5.66
CA GLU A 106 -4.82 12.89 -6.05
C GLU A 106 -4.76 11.61 -6.89
N GLU A 107 -3.82 11.54 -7.83
CA GLU A 107 -3.63 10.37 -8.66
C GLU A 107 -3.26 9.14 -7.83
N LEU A 108 -2.32 9.29 -6.91
CA LEU A 108 -1.93 8.21 -5.99
C LEU A 108 -3.11 7.78 -5.14
N TRP A 109 -3.82 8.72 -4.54
CA TRP A 109 -4.95 8.41 -3.65
C TRP A 109 -6.07 7.71 -4.37
N SER A 110 -6.41 8.14 -5.59
CA SER A 110 -7.46 7.50 -6.39
C SER A 110 -7.15 6.05 -6.65
N TYR A 111 -5.88 5.73 -6.95
CA TYR A 111 -5.47 4.35 -7.14
C TYR A 111 -5.57 3.55 -5.84
N LEU A 112 -5.06 4.10 -4.74
CA LEU A 112 -5.07 3.40 -3.46
C LEU A 112 -6.49 3.10 -2.99
N GLU A 113 -7.40 4.04 -3.18
CA GLU A 113 -8.81 3.86 -2.83
C GLU A 113 -9.45 2.78 -3.68
N MET A 114 -9.22 2.80 -4.99
CA MET A 114 -9.73 1.77 -5.89
C MET A 114 -9.19 0.39 -5.51
N ALA A 115 -7.90 0.29 -5.24
CA ALA A 115 -7.27 -0.97 -4.88
C ALA A 115 -7.84 -1.52 -3.57
N ALA A 116 -7.99 -0.66 -2.56
CA ALA A 116 -8.56 -1.08 -1.27
C ALA A 116 -9.98 -1.59 -1.44
N ASN A 117 -10.80 -0.88 -2.22
CA ASN A 117 -12.18 -1.29 -2.48
C ASN A 117 -12.23 -2.65 -3.17
N SER A 118 -11.28 -2.93 -4.06
CA SER A 118 -11.26 -4.20 -4.80
C SER A 118 -10.87 -5.38 -3.92
N MET A 119 -10.28 -5.16 -2.75
CA MET A 119 -9.87 -6.23 -1.84
C MET A 119 -10.98 -6.70 -0.90
N VAL A 120 -12.07 -5.93 -0.78
CA VAL A 120 -13.20 -6.31 0.08
C VAL A 120 -13.77 -7.64 -0.40
N ASN A 121 -13.87 -8.62 0.51
CA ASN A 121 -14.32 -9.97 0.18
C ASN A 121 -15.32 -10.52 1.19
N GLN A 122 -15.78 -9.71 2.14
CA GLN A 122 -16.75 -10.12 3.16
C GLN A 122 -17.89 -9.11 3.22
N PRO A 123 -19.14 -9.57 3.45
CA PRO A 123 -20.25 -8.65 3.67
C PRO A 123 -20.10 -7.97 5.03
N ASP A 124 -20.71 -6.80 5.13
CA ASP A 124 -20.72 -6.05 6.38
C ASP A 124 -21.68 -6.68 7.41
#